data_29794bb2ca59ac4706bc540056193c8b
#
_entry.id   29794bb2ca59ac4706bc540056193c8b
#
_cell.length_a   1.000
_cell.length_b   1.000
_cell.length_c   1.000
_cell.angle_alpha   90.00
_cell.angle_beta   90.00
_cell.angle_gamma   90.00
#
_symmetry.space_group_name_H-M   'P 1'
#
loop_
_entity.id
_entity.type
_entity.pdbx_description
1 polymer ?
#
loop_
_entity_poly.entity_id
_entity_poly.type
_entity_poly.pdbx_seq_one_letter_code
_entity_poly.pdbx_strand_id
1 'polypeptide(L)'
;MGRGHTKVDTHIVLCHKNGAIINRKGRVTEVVFNGLPIDGKNNRYEKITLRFKTGKVSVAGYATLILHDDGVWWMHYPLKQEKAVNDSELKVGVDKGFTEALYGSDGVIYGAGIGKLMTAQSDKLKKKMQARNKLHALYKQTGNENIRKNNLGRIKMDKQTAKVHAQLKSVIRCDVKAIFSKFGTVVCEDLSGRFGGKSKGKNANRKLSAWCKGEIHQALTEIADRTGASLKVVNPAYTSQVDHLTGTLLGERKGDRFIRYTGDVIQADYNAAMNILERDNDKEITRFTPYQTVKKILLKRTACFVEKQSLGVECHPKQTDILYA
;
A
#
# COMPACT_ATOMS: atom_id res chain seq x y z
N MET A 1 -9.95 -15.65 -24.70
CA MET A 1 -9.65 -14.71 -23.61
C MET A 1 -9.84 -13.32 -24.15
N GLY A 2 -10.98 -12.67 -23.84
CA GLY A 2 -11.25 -11.29 -24.26
C GLY A 2 -10.31 -10.36 -23.50
N ARG A 3 -9.53 -9.56 -24.21
CA ARG A 3 -8.79 -8.43 -23.61
C ARG A 3 -9.85 -7.48 -23.06
N GLY A 4 -9.87 -7.30 -21.74
CA GLY A 4 -10.70 -6.29 -21.12
C GLY A 4 -10.34 -4.93 -21.70
N HIS A 5 -11.32 -4.23 -22.28
CA HIS A 5 -11.12 -2.86 -22.69
C HIS A 5 -10.83 -2.02 -21.45
N THR A 6 -9.62 -1.50 -21.35
CA THR A 6 -9.29 -0.48 -20.37
C THR A 6 -10.08 0.76 -20.78
N LYS A 7 -11.06 1.16 -19.94
CA LYS A 7 -11.78 2.39 -20.15
C LYS A 7 -10.80 3.54 -19.95
N VAL A 8 -10.46 4.22 -21.03
CA VAL A 8 -9.62 5.41 -20.98
C VAL A 8 -10.55 6.60 -20.75
N ASP A 9 -10.35 7.31 -19.64
CA ASP A 9 -11.09 8.55 -19.38
C ASP A 9 -10.77 9.58 -20.47
N THR A 10 -11.78 10.36 -20.86
CA THR A 10 -11.58 11.48 -21.78
C THR A 10 -10.64 12.49 -21.13
N HIS A 11 -9.50 12.74 -21.75
CA HIS A 11 -8.52 13.67 -21.23
C HIS A 11 -7.97 14.62 -22.29
N ILE A 12 -7.59 15.82 -21.88
CA ILE A 12 -6.97 16.86 -22.71
C ILE A 12 -5.67 17.27 -22.04
N VAL A 13 -4.54 17.15 -22.74
CA VAL A 13 -3.26 17.64 -22.28
C VAL A 13 -3.08 19.07 -22.76
N LEU A 14 -2.89 20.00 -21.83
CA LEU A 14 -2.72 21.43 -22.06
C LEU A 14 -1.32 21.85 -21.71
N CYS A 15 -0.64 22.53 -22.61
CA CYS A 15 0.65 23.15 -22.38
C CYS A 15 0.75 24.49 -23.13
N HIS A 16 1.70 25.32 -22.75
CA HIS A 16 1.93 26.61 -23.45
C HIS A 16 2.24 26.43 -24.94
N LYS A 17 2.87 25.33 -25.34
CA LYS A 17 3.16 25.03 -26.75
C LYS A 17 1.88 24.79 -27.57
N ASN A 18 0.80 24.33 -26.94
CA ASN A 18 -0.50 24.10 -27.57
C ASN A 18 -1.44 25.31 -27.44
N GLY A 19 -0.91 26.49 -27.11
CA GLY A 19 -1.69 27.72 -26.97
C GLY A 19 -2.57 27.79 -25.73
N ALA A 20 -2.37 26.89 -24.75
CA ALA A 20 -3.06 26.98 -23.48
C ALA A 20 -2.38 28.02 -22.57
N ILE A 21 -3.19 28.85 -21.94
CA ILE A 21 -2.75 29.86 -20.97
C ILE A 21 -3.23 29.42 -19.60
N ILE A 22 -2.28 29.27 -18.67
CA ILE A 22 -2.56 28.88 -17.29
C ILE A 22 -2.23 30.04 -16.37
N ASN A 23 -3.27 30.69 -15.85
CA ASN A 23 -3.13 31.88 -15.01
C ASN A 23 -3.64 31.60 -13.61
N ARG A 24 -2.85 31.96 -12.60
CA ARG A 24 -3.25 31.90 -11.20
C ARG A 24 -3.84 33.22 -10.72
N LYS A 25 -5.02 33.15 -10.11
CA LYS A 25 -5.68 34.29 -9.45
C LYS A 25 -6.02 33.88 -7.99
N GLY A 26 -5.11 34.17 -7.05
CA GLY A 26 -5.27 33.80 -5.65
C GLY A 26 -5.29 32.28 -5.43
N ARG A 27 -6.41 31.70 -4.99
CA ARG A 27 -6.62 30.26 -4.77
C ARG A 27 -7.25 29.53 -5.96
N VAL A 28 -7.42 30.23 -7.09
CA VAL A 28 -8.02 29.69 -8.28
C VAL A 28 -7.01 29.73 -9.42
N THR A 29 -6.93 28.66 -10.19
CA THR A 29 -6.20 28.63 -11.47
C THR A 29 -7.20 28.67 -12.60
N GLU A 30 -7.04 29.64 -13.49
CA GLU A 30 -7.80 29.79 -14.71
C GLU A 30 -7.00 29.20 -15.86
N VAL A 31 -7.61 28.29 -16.59
CA VAL A 31 -7.01 27.65 -17.76
C VAL A 31 -7.81 28.04 -19.00
N VAL A 32 -7.15 28.71 -19.94
CA VAL A 32 -7.74 29.14 -21.21
C VAL A 32 -7.11 28.36 -22.35
N PHE A 33 -7.91 27.74 -23.19
CA PHE A 33 -7.43 26.98 -24.35
C PHE A 33 -8.37 27.09 -25.54
N ASN A 34 -7.89 26.68 -26.70
CA ASN A 34 -8.67 26.73 -27.94
C ASN A 34 -9.67 25.59 -27.96
N GLY A 35 -10.93 25.89 -28.22
CA GLY A 35 -12.02 24.96 -28.50
C GLY A 35 -12.16 24.65 -30.00
N LEU A 36 -13.38 24.66 -30.47
CA LEU A 36 -13.66 24.40 -31.89
C LEU A 36 -13.31 25.61 -32.78
N PRO A 37 -12.98 25.40 -34.05
CA PRO A 37 -12.81 26.47 -35.02
C PRO A 37 -14.11 27.25 -35.16
N ILE A 38 -14.01 28.57 -35.18
CA ILE A 38 -15.11 29.46 -35.53
C ILE A 38 -15.15 29.56 -37.07
N ASP A 39 -16.30 29.34 -37.67
CA ASP A 39 -16.55 29.48 -39.13
C ASP A 39 -15.75 28.55 -40.05
N GLY A 40 -15.29 27.41 -39.56
CA GLY A 40 -14.59 26.42 -40.41
C GLY A 40 -13.24 26.91 -41.00
N LYS A 41 -12.74 28.09 -40.61
CA LYS A 41 -11.44 28.65 -41.01
C LYS A 41 -10.37 28.37 -39.94
N ASN A 42 -9.23 27.84 -40.39
CA ASN A 42 -8.18 27.25 -39.55
C ASN A 42 -7.47 28.17 -38.53
N ASN A 43 -7.81 29.44 -38.42
CA ASN A 43 -7.06 30.41 -37.60
C ASN A 43 -7.85 31.12 -36.50
N ARG A 44 -9.14 30.83 -36.34
CA ARG A 44 -9.97 31.42 -35.29
C ARG A 44 -10.65 30.29 -34.49
N TYR A 45 -10.33 30.21 -33.21
CA TYR A 45 -10.86 29.18 -32.31
C TYR A 45 -11.67 29.84 -31.18
N GLU A 46 -12.73 29.17 -30.78
CA GLU A 46 -13.43 29.52 -29.56
C GLU A 46 -12.49 29.42 -28.39
N LYS A 47 -12.52 30.39 -27.45
CA LYS A 47 -11.72 30.35 -26.22
C LYS A 47 -12.54 29.74 -25.12
N ILE A 48 -12.13 28.56 -24.64
CA ILE A 48 -12.72 27.89 -23.50
C ILE A 48 -11.94 28.28 -22.26
N THR A 49 -12.65 28.75 -21.25
CA THR A 49 -12.06 29.13 -19.95
C THR A 49 -12.63 28.24 -18.85
N LEU A 50 -11.76 27.50 -18.19
CA LEU A 50 -12.11 26.68 -17.02
C LEU A 50 -11.43 27.23 -15.76
N ARG A 51 -12.13 27.15 -14.62
CA ARG A 51 -11.64 27.64 -13.34
C ARG A 51 -11.57 26.50 -12.34
N PHE A 52 -10.38 26.29 -11.75
CA PHE A 52 -10.11 25.23 -10.79
C PHE A 52 -9.66 25.80 -9.44
N LYS A 53 -10.15 25.24 -8.35
CA LYS A 53 -9.67 25.56 -7.00
C LYS A 53 -8.36 24.82 -6.75
N THR A 54 -7.23 25.52 -6.82
CA THR A 54 -5.88 24.94 -6.67
C THR A 54 -5.22 25.27 -5.32
N GLY A 55 -5.89 26.01 -4.46
CA GLY A 55 -5.35 26.41 -3.17
C GLY A 55 -4.16 27.37 -3.29
N LYS A 56 -3.11 27.14 -2.50
CA LYS A 56 -1.90 27.97 -2.51
C LYS A 56 -0.85 27.53 -3.54
N VAL A 57 -1.12 26.45 -4.28
CA VAL A 57 -0.13 25.83 -5.15
C VAL A 57 -0.09 26.48 -6.53
N SER A 58 1.10 26.72 -7.06
CA SER A 58 1.30 27.18 -8.43
C SER A 58 1.35 25.98 -9.38
N VAL A 59 0.55 26.05 -10.44
CA VAL A 59 0.54 25.01 -11.49
C VAL A 59 1.74 25.24 -12.41
N ALA A 60 2.54 24.22 -12.63
CA ALA A 60 3.66 24.25 -13.58
C ALA A 60 3.14 24.25 -15.03
N GLY A 61 4.00 24.55 -15.99
CA GLY A 61 3.71 24.86 -17.39
C GLY A 61 2.86 23.90 -18.23
N TYR A 62 2.33 22.81 -17.65
CA TYR A 62 1.32 21.96 -18.30
C TYR A 62 0.32 21.38 -17.28
N ALA A 63 -0.85 21.04 -17.75
CA ALA A 63 -1.91 20.38 -16.98
C ALA A 63 -2.65 19.37 -17.85
N THR A 64 -3.20 18.35 -17.24
CA THR A 64 -4.10 17.40 -17.90
C THR A 64 -5.50 17.59 -17.34
N LEU A 65 -6.47 17.88 -18.20
CA LEU A 65 -7.88 17.90 -17.84
C LEU A 65 -8.46 16.51 -18.05
N ILE A 66 -9.17 16.00 -17.07
CA ILE A 66 -9.81 14.68 -17.11
C ILE A 66 -11.29 14.86 -16.82
N LEU A 67 -12.13 14.37 -17.73
CA LEU A 67 -13.57 14.30 -17.49
C LEU A 67 -13.90 12.96 -16.83
N HIS A 68 -14.38 13.01 -15.60
CA HIS A 68 -14.82 11.82 -14.87
C HIS A 68 -16.26 11.41 -15.24
N ASP A 69 -16.62 10.17 -14.94
CA ASP A 69 -17.95 9.60 -15.24
C ASP A 69 -19.13 10.35 -14.57
N ASP A 70 -18.85 11.16 -13.55
CA ASP A 70 -19.83 12.03 -12.89
C ASP A 70 -20.04 13.38 -13.59
N GLY A 71 -19.37 13.59 -14.74
CA GLY A 71 -19.42 14.83 -15.50
C GLY A 71 -18.56 15.96 -14.94
N VAL A 72 -17.76 15.70 -13.92
CA VAL A 72 -16.90 16.71 -13.31
C VAL A 72 -15.52 16.72 -13.96
N TRP A 73 -15.04 17.91 -14.30
CA TRP A 73 -13.69 18.11 -14.79
C TRP A 73 -12.68 18.21 -13.66
N TRP A 74 -11.62 17.41 -13.73
CA TRP A 74 -10.49 17.44 -12.82
C TRP A 74 -9.25 17.94 -13.56
N MET A 75 -8.47 18.79 -12.89
CA MET A 75 -7.19 19.24 -13.42
C MET A 75 -6.04 18.53 -12.64
N HIS A 76 -5.27 17.73 -13.37
CA HIS A 76 -4.04 17.13 -12.90
C HIS A 76 -2.85 17.96 -13.38
N TYR A 77 -1.97 18.32 -12.49
CA TYR A 77 -0.79 19.13 -12.80
C TYR A 77 0.40 18.70 -11.95
N PRO A 78 1.61 18.74 -12.51
CA PRO A 78 2.81 18.42 -11.75
C PRO A 78 3.11 19.55 -10.77
N LEU A 79 3.54 19.16 -9.59
CA LEU A 79 4.07 20.06 -8.60
C LEU A 79 5.59 19.91 -8.57
N LYS A 80 6.30 21.04 -8.65
CA LYS A 80 7.71 21.05 -8.31
C LYS A 80 7.78 21.04 -6.77
N GLN A 81 8.14 19.91 -6.22
CA GLN A 81 8.37 19.78 -4.79
C GLN A 81 9.87 19.83 -4.55
N GLU A 82 10.33 20.72 -3.68
CA GLU A 82 11.67 20.66 -3.13
C GLU A 82 11.77 19.35 -2.32
N LYS A 83 12.84 18.60 -2.53
CA LYS A 83 13.08 17.41 -1.71
C LYS A 83 13.29 17.87 -0.28
N ALA A 84 12.42 17.45 0.62
CA ALA A 84 12.68 17.56 2.04
C ALA A 84 13.92 16.71 2.37
N VAL A 85 14.70 17.14 3.33
CA VAL A 85 15.79 16.35 3.90
C VAL A 85 15.28 15.82 5.24
N ASN A 86 15.46 14.53 5.45
CA ASN A 86 15.17 13.91 6.74
C ASN A 86 16.50 13.63 7.42
N ASP A 87 16.81 14.40 8.43
CA ASP A 87 18.07 14.34 9.18
C ASP A 87 18.07 13.27 10.29
N SER A 88 16.97 12.52 10.46
CA SER A 88 16.88 11.46 11.47
C SER A 88 17.73 10.24 11.07
N GLU A 89 18.66 9.86 11.92
CA GLU A 89 19.45 8.63 11.77
C GLU A 89 18.74 7.38 12.27
N LEU A 90 17.58 7.56 12.93
CA LEU A 90 16.81 6.46 13.51
C LEU A 90 16.24 5.57 12.41
N LYS A 91 16.29 4.25 12.66
CA LYS A 91 15.76 3.22 11.76
C LYS A 91 14.67 2.42 12.44
N VAL A 92 13.69 1.99 11.67
CA VAL A 92 12.62 1.09 12.13
C VAL A 92 12.36 -0.01 11.12
N GLY A 93 12.24 -1.24 11.57
CA GLY A 93 11.71 -2.36 10.79
C GLY A 93 10.18 -2.40 10.93
N VAL A 94 9.45 -2.63 9.83
CA VAL A 94 7.99 -2.70 9.87
C VAL A 94 7.49 -3.98 9.19
N ASP A 95 6.70 -4.76 9.93
CA ASP A 95 5.97 -5.90 9.39
C ASP A 95 4.61 -5.46 8.86
N LYS A 96 4.24 -5.91 7.64
CA LYS A 96 2.96 -5.57 6.98
C LYS A 96 1.90 -6.59 7.36
N GLY A 97 0.98 -6.20 8.23
CA GLY A 97 -0.10 -7.04 8.73
C GLY A 97 -1.41 -6.97 7.94
N PHE A 98 -2.29 -7.94 8.20
CA PHE A 98 -3.69 -7.91 7.73
C PHE A 98 -4.59 -7.25 8.77
N THR A 99 -4.33 -7.47 10.05
CA THR A 99 -5.15 -6.98 11.18
C THR A 99 -4.87 -5.51 11.46
N GLU A 100 -3.61 -5.16 11.49
CA GLU A 100 -3.06 -3.80 11.55
C GLU A 100 -2.27 -3.52 10.26
N ALA A 101 -2.12 -2.24 9.89
CA ALA A 101 -1.37 -1.91 8.67
C ALA A 101 0.10 -2.31 8.78
N LEU A 102 0.72 -1.92 9.88
CA LEU A 102 2.14 -2.14 10.14
C LEU A 102 2.36 -2.37 11.65
N TYR A 103 3.30 -3.26 11.97
CA TYR A 103 3.86 -3.41 13.31
C TYR A 103 5.33 -2.99 13.28
N GLY A 104 5.70 -2.04 14.13
CA GLY A 104 7.06 -1.51 14.17
C GLY A 104 7.99 -2.29 15.11
N SER A 105 9.28 -2.30 14.80
CA SER A 105 10.31 -2.80 15.70
C SER A 105 10.49 -1.92 16.96
N ASP A 106 9.87 -0.73 16.96
CA ASP A 106 9.71 0.14 18.14
C ASP A 106 8.55 -0.31 19.06
N GLY A 107 7.90 -1.44 18.76
CA GLY A 107 6.77 -1.97 19.52
C GLY A 107 5.44 -1.26 19.25
N VAL A 108 5.40 -0.28 18.34
CA VAL A 108 4.20 0.50 18.05
C VAL A 108 3.38 -0.16 16.93
N ILE A 109 2.06 -0.17 17.13
CA ILE A 109 1.10 -0.62 16.12
C ILE A 109 0.63 0.59 15.32
N TYR A 110 0.77 0.51 14.00
CA TYR A 110 0.34 1.53 13.06
C TYR A 110 -0.83 1.02 12.21
N GLY A 111 -1.86 1.83 12.01
CA GLY A 111 -3.06 1.45 11.26
C GLY A 111 -3.91 0.44 12.00
N ALA A 112 -4.05 0.58 13.32
CA ALA A 112 -4.89 -0.26 14.14
C ALA A 112 -6.34 -0.31 13.62
N GLY A 113 -6.92 -1.52 13.57
CA GLY A 113 -8.31 -1.73 13.20
C GLY A 113 -8.61 -1.77 11.69
N ILE A 114 -7.62 -1.62 10.80
CA ILE A 114 -7.87 -1.73 9.35
C ILE A 114 -8.41 -3.12 8.98
N GLY A 115 -7.95 -4.18 9.62
CA GLY A 115 -8.42 -5.55 9.39
C GLY A 115 -9.88 -5.73 9.74
N LYS A 116 -10.37 -5.09 10.79
CA LYS A 116 -11.80 -5.07 11.16
C LYS A 116 -12.61 -4.37 10.06
N LEU A 117 -12.16 -3.21 9.58
CA LEU A 117 -12.81 -2.45 8.52
C LEU A 117 -12.84 -3.23 7.19
N MET A 118 -11.72 -3.82 6.78
CA MET A 118 -11.63 -4.67 5.59
C MET A 118 -12.53 -5.91 5.69
N THR A 119 -12.55 -6.59 6.84
CA THR A 119 -13.38 -7.76 7.08
C THR A 119 -14.84 -7.41 7.00
N ALA A 120 -15.29 -6.36 7.69
CA ALA A 120 -16.69 -5.90 7.68
C ALA A 120 -17.16 -5.54 6.26
N GLN A 121 -16.34 -4.81 5.50
CA GLN A 121 -16.64 -4.49 4.11
C GLN A 121 -16.72 -5.74 3.23
N SER A 122 -15.76 -6.65 3.37
CA SER A 122 -15.72 -7.90 2.60
C SER A 122 -16.93 -8.79 2.88
N ASP A 123 -17.37 -8.89 4.15
CA ASP A 123 -18.55 -9.66 4.53
C ASP A 123 -19.86 -9.02 4.04
N LYS A 124 -19.94 -7.69 4.09
CA LYS A 124 -21.06 -6.93 3.50
C LYS A 124 -21.16 -7.13 1.99
N LEU A 125 -20.03 -7.07 1.29
CA LEU A 125 -20.00 -7.34 -0.15
C LEU A 125 -20.37 -8.77 -0.48
N LYS A 126 -19.91 -9.77 0.29
CA LYS A 126 -20.30 -11.18 0.12
C LYS A 126 -21.81 -11.34 0.18
N LYS A 127 -22.49 -10.81 1.22
CA LYS A 127 -23.94 -10.88 1.36
C LYS A 127 -24.66 -10.23 0.18
N LYS A 128 -24.24 -9.03 -0.22
CA LYS A 128 -24.82 -8.32 -1.37
C LYS A 128 -24.64 -9.08 -2.68
N MET A 129 -23.44 -9.65 -2.92
CA MET A 129 -23.19 -10.43 -4.14
C MET A 129 -23.99 -11.72 -4.18
N GLN A 130 -24.20 -12.41 -3.05
CA GLN A 130 -25.07 -13.59 -2.98
C GLN A 130 -26.53 -13.23 -3.33
N ALA A 131 -27.06 -12.14 -2.81
CA ALA A 131 -28.41 -11.67 -3.16
C ALA A 131 -28.53 -11.30 -4.64
N ARG A 132 -27.52 -10.56 -5.17
CA ARG A 132 -27.47 -10.22 -6.60
C ARG A 132 -27.43 -11.44 -7.51
N ASN A 133 -26.64 -12.46 -7.16
CA ASN A 133 -26.53 -13.68 -7.97
C ASN A 133 -27.88 -14.41 -8.05
N LYS A 134 -28.65 -14.46 -6.95
CA LYS A 134 -30.02 -15.01 -6.96
C LYS A 134 -30.95 -14.21 -7.89
N LEU A 135 -30.95 -12.88 -7.79
CA LEU A 135 -31.76 -12.01 -8.63
C LEU A 135 -31.33 -12.09 -10.12
N HIS A 136 -30.04 -12.22 -10.40
CA HIS A 136 -29.55 -12.40 -11.74
C HIS A 136 -29.97 -13.76 -12.35
N ALA A 137 -29.96 -14.83 -11.54
CA ALA A 137 -30.47 -16.13 -11.96
C ALA A 137 -31.98 -16.04 -12.28
N LEU A 138 -32.77 -15.38 -11.43
CA LEU A 138 -34.21 -15.15 -11.66
C LEU A 138 -34.45 -14.31 -12.92
N TYR A 139 -33.68 -13.25 -13.13
CA TYR A 139 -33.73 -12.45 -14.35
C TYR A 139 -33.47 -13.30 -15.61
N LYS A 140 -32.46 -14.17 -15.57
CA LYS A 140 -32.15 -15.09 -16.69
C LYS A 140 -33.29 -16.07 -16.99
N GLN A 141 -34.04 -16.51 -15.97
CA GLN A 141 -35.15 -17.44 -16.14
C GLN A 141 -36.42 -16.75 -16.63
N THR A 142 -36.71 -15.53 -16.14
CA THR A 142 -37.99 -14.86 -16.35
C THR A 142 -37.96 -13.77 -17.42
N GLY A 143 -36.78 -13.27 -17.78
CA GLY A 143 -36.63 -12.12 -18.66
C GLY A 143 -37.14 -10.79 -18.05
N ASN A 144 -37.45 -10.74 -16.74
CA ASN A 144 -38.06 -9.59 -16.13
C ASN A 144 -37.13 -8.38 -16.05
N GLU A 145 -37.27 -7.43 -16.97
CA GLU A 145 -36.46 -6.23 -17.08
C GLU A 145 -36.50 -5.32 -15.83
N ASN A 146 -37.54 -5.38 -15.00
CA ASN A 146 -37.59 -4.62 -13.75
C ASN A 146 -36.51 -5.10 -12.76
N ILE A 147 -36.21 -6.40 -12.74
CA ILE A 147 -35.11 -6.95 -11.93
C ILE A 147 -33.80 -6.35 -12.39
N ARG A 148 -33.53 -6.34 -13.70
CA ARG A 148 -32.30 -5.77 -14.27
C ARG A 148 -32.14 -4.30 -13.91
N LYS A 149 -33.18 -3.49 -14.18
CA LYS A 149 -33.16 -2.03 -13.99
C LYS A 149 -33.03 -1.62 -12.53
N ASN A 150 -33.78 -2.26 -11.62
CA ASN A 150 -33.92 -1.81 -10.24
C ASN A 150 -32.97 -2.51 -9.26
N ASN A 151 -32.55 -3.76 -9.53
CA ASN A 151 -31.84 -4.59 -8.56
C ASN A 151 -30.41 -4.94 -8.95
N LEU A 152 -30.07 -4.91 -10.26
CA LEU A 152 -28.77 -5.33 -10.74
C LEU A 152 -27.79 -4.16 -10.99
N GLY A 153 -28.15 -2.93 -10.68
CA GLY A 153 -27.27 -1.77 -10.72
C GLY A 153 -26.11 -1.86 -9.71
N ARG A 154 -24.95 -1.29 -10.03
CA ARG A 154 -23.74 -1.34 -9.19
C ARG A 154 -23.39 -0.01 -8.53
N ILE A 155 -23.94 1.10 -8.98
CA ILE A 155 -23.54 2.46 -8.59
C ILE A 155 -23.46 2.64 -7.06
N LYS A 156 -24.51 2.22 -6.33
CA LYS A 156 -24.52 2.35 -4.85
C LYS A 156 -23.46 1.49 -4.17
N MET A 157 -23.19 0.29 -4.72
CA MET A 157 -22.20 -0.63 -4.20
C MET A 157 -20.78 -0.09 -4.46
N ASP A 158 -20.53 0.41 -5.66
CA ASP A 158 -19.24 0.95 -6.07
C ASP A 158 -18.91 2.23 -5.28
N LYS A 159 -19.88 3.15 -5.11
CA LYS A 159 -19.74 4.34 -4.23
C LYS A 159 -19.40 3.95 -2.78
N GLN A 160 -20.07 2.94 -2.23
CA GLN A 160 -19.77 2.47 -0.87
C GLN A 160 -18.36 1.86 -0.78
N THR A 161 -17.95 1.08 -1.78
CA THR A 161 -16.61 0.49 -1.84
C THR A 161 -15.55 1.57 -1.95
N ALA A 162 -15.73 2.56 -2.82
CA ALA A 162 -14.83 3.70 -2.95
C ALA A 162 -14.68 4.49 -1.63
N LYS A 163 -15.80 4.70 -0.90
CA LYS A 163 -15.76 5.37 0.42
C LYS A 163 -14.90 4.60 1.44
N VAL A 164 -15.05 3.27 1.52
CA VAL A 164 -14.24 2.46 2.44
C VAL A 164 -12.78 2.44 2.03
N HIS A 165 -12.48 2.35 0.73
CA HIS A 165 -11.11 2.43 0.23
C HIS A 165 -10.45 3.78 0.55
N ALA A 166 -11.18 4.89 0.40
CA ALA A 166 -10.69 6.22 0.77
C ALA A 166 -10.38 6.31 2.27
N GLN A 167 -11.24 5.73 3.11
CA GLN A 167 -11.02 5.68 4.55
C GLN A 167 -9.78 4.86 4.91
N LEU A 168 -9.60 3.66 4.32
CA LEU A 168 -8.41 2.83 4.51
C LEU A 168 -7.13 3.55 4.09
N LYS A 169 -7.14 4.19 2.90
CA LYS A 169 -6.02 5.02 2.43
C LYS A 169 -5.68 6.14 3.39
N SER A 170 -6.69 6.81 3.95
CA SER A 170 -6.48 7.90 4.90
C SER A 170 -5.78 7.42 6.16
N VAL A 171 -6.26 6.31 6.76
CA VAL A 171 -5.65 5.72 7.97
C VAL A 171 -4.20 5.33 7.67
N ILE A 172 -3.97 4.52 6.63
CA ILE A 172 -2.61 4.06 6.26
C ILE A 172 -1.66 5.24 6.06
N ARG A 173 -2.09 6.30 5.34
CA ARG A 173 -1.24 7.46 5.06
C ARG A 173 -0.95 8.29 6.30
N CYS A 174 -1.89 8.40 7.23
CA CYS A 174 -1.67 9.10 8.50
C CYS A 174 -0.60 8.37 9.33
N ASP A 175 -0.71 7.05 9.44
CA ASP A 175 0.22 6.27 10.26
C ASP A 175 1.61 6.17 9.62
N VAL A 176 1.69 6.01 8.29
CA VAL A 176 2.98 6.06 7.59
C VAL A 176 3.66 7.44 7.74
N LYS A 177 2.90 8.54 7.74
CA LYS A 177 3.46 9.86 8.07
C LYS A 177 4.00 9.93 9.50
N ALA A 178 3.29 9.34 10.46
CA ALA A 178 3.75 9.28 11.86
C ALA A 178 5.06 8.49 11.98
N ILE A 179 5.24 7.41 11.20
CA ILE A 179 6.52 6.69 11.15
C ILE A 179 7.63 7.60 10.62
N PHE A 180 7.46 8.21 9.44
CA PHE A 180 8.50 9.04 8.84
C PHE A 180 8.72 10.40 9.54
N SER A 181 7.86 10.78 10.48
CA SER A 181 8.13 11.92 11.36
C SER A 181 9.14 11.60 12.47
N LYS A 182 9.36 10.31 12.77
CA LYS A 182 10.30 9.83 13.80
C LYS A 182 11.57 9.26 13.19
N PHE A 183 11.42 8.48 12.12
CA PHE A 183 12.49 7.66 11.56
C PHE A 183 12.93 8.16 10.18
N GLY A 184 14.24 8.27 9.99
CA GLY A 184 14.84 8.62 8.70
C GLY A 184 14.95 7.44 7.75
N THR A 185 14.93 6.20 8.30
CA THR A 185 14.95 4.98 7.49
C THR A 185 13.90 4.00 7.96
N VAL A 186 13.06 3.54 7.03
CA VAL A 186 12.09 2.47 7.26
C VAL A 186 12.50 1.25 6.46
N VAL A 187 12.55 0.08 7.12
CA VAL A 187 12.86 -1.21 6.50
C VAL A 187 11.59 -2.04 6.45
N CYS A 188 11.21 -2.56 5.29
CA CYS A 188 10.03 -3.40 5.15
C CYS A 188 10.28 -4.61 4.23
N GLU A 189 9.40 -5.61 4.30
CA GLU A 189 9.47 -6.78 3.43
C GLU A 189 9.06 -6.50 1.99
N ASP A 190 9.69 -7.23 1.04
CA ASP A 190 9.25 -7.29 -0.35
C ASP A 190 8.07 -8.26 -0.49
N LEU A 191 6.87 -7.72 -0.46
CA LEU A 191 5.64 -8.48 -0.69
C LEU A 191 5.08 -8.30 -2.12
N SER A 192 5.90 -7.89 -3.08
CA SER A 192 5.49 -7.72 -4.48
C SER A 192 5.16 -9.06 -5.14
N GLY A 193 5.77 -10.15 -4.68
CA GLY A 193 5.53 -11.49 -5.17
C GLY A 193 4.08 -11.98 -4.94
N ARG A 194 3.65 -12.95 -5.77
CA ARG A 194 2.40 -13.66 -5.53
C ARG A 194 2.54 -14.53 -4.29
N PHE A 195 1.51 -14.54 -3.43
CA PHE A 195 1.44 -15.54 -2.37
C PHE A 195 1.29 -16.94 -3.02
N GLY A 196 2.41 -17.66 -3.14
CA GLY A 196 2.41 -19.07 -3.49
C GLY A 196 2.00 -19.89 -2.28
N GLY A 197 1.14 -20.89 -2.45
CA GLY A 197 0.79 -21.82 -1.38
C GLY A 197 -0.56 -22.48 -1.58
N LYS A 198 -0.84 -23.49 -0.73
CA LYS A 198 -2.13 -24.18 -0.71
C LYS A 198 -3.25 -23.20 -0.37
N SER A 199 -4.40 -23.34 -1.02
CA SER A 199 -5.60 -22.57 -0.74
C SER A 199 -5.97 -22.63 0.76
N LYS A 200 -6.07 -21.49 1.40
CA LYS A 200 -6.47 -21.38 2.82
C LYS A 200 -7.99 -21.44 3.02
N GLY A 201 -8.73 -21.82 1.99
CA GLY A 201 -10.20 -21.87 1.97
C GLY A 201 -10.84 -20.55 1.48
N LYS A 202 -12.10 -20.65 1.01
CA LYS A 202 -12.81 -19.54 0.33
C LYS A 202 -12.90 -18.25 1.14
N ASN A 203 -13.15 -18.33 2.44
CA ASN A 203 -13.29 -17.15 3.28
C ASN A 203 -11.94 -16.46 3.56
N ALA A 204 -10.88 -17.22 3.85
CA ALA A 204 -9.55 -16.70 4.06
C ALA A 204 -8.99 -16.06 2.77
N ASN A 205 -9.14 -16.74 1.63
CA ASN A 205 -8.70 -16.22 0.34
C ASN A 205 -9.41 -14.91 -0.04
N ARG A 206 -10.73 -14.81 0.23
CA ARG A 206 -11.50 -13.59 0.01
C ARG A 206 -10.97 -12.43 0.88
N LYS A 207 -10.69 -12.68 2.16
CA LYS A 207 -10.13 -11.67 3.06
C LYS A 207 -8.73 -11.25 2.62
N LEU A 208 -7.86 -12.21 2.27
CA LEU A 208 -6.52 -11.93 1.75
C LEU A 208 -6.54 -11.16 0.43
N SER A 209 -7.51 -11.41 -0.47
CA SER A 209 -7.66 -10.64 -1.70
C SER A 209 -8.09 -9.19 -1.47
N ALA A 210 -8.74 -8.91 -0.33
CA ALA A 210 -9.10 -7.57 0.09
C ALA A 210 -7.95 -6.84 0.82
N TRP A 211 -6.84 -7.52 1.08
CA TRP A 211 -5.71 -6.93 1.80
C TRP A 211 -5.05 -5.81 1.00
N CYS A 212 -4.90 -4.67 1.65
CA CYS A 212 -4.39 -3.45 1.04
C CYS A 212 -2.85 -3.35 1.05
N LYS A 213 -2.12 -4.49 0.93
CA LYS A 213 -0.64 -4.50 0.93
C LYS A 213 -0.02 -3.55 -0.10
N GLY A 214 -0.66 -3.40 -1.25
CA GLY A 214 -0.21 -2.48 -2.31
C GLY A 214 -0.35 -1.02 -1.90
N GLU A 215 -1.46 -0.66 -1.25
CA GLU A 215 -1.68 0.69 -0.73
C GLU A 215 -0.70 1.05 0.38
N ILE A 216 -0.36 0.08 1.25
CA ILE A 216 0.65 0.27 2.31
C ILE A 216 2.02 0.53 1.66
N HIS A 217 2.42 -0.28 0.70
CA HIS A 217 3.71 -0.11 0.02
C HIS A 217 3.78 1.21 -0.75
N GLN A 218 2.70 1.56 -1.45
CA GLN A 218 2.60 2.84 -2.16
C GLN A 218 2.70 4.02 -1.18
N ALA A 219 2.01 3.97 -0.04
CA ALA A 219 2.09 5.01 0.96
C ALA A 219 3.51 5.15 1.54
N LEU A 220 4.19 4.03 1.85
CA LEU A 220 5.58 4.03 2.30
C LEU A 220 6.50 4.69 1.27
N THR A 221 6.39 4.31 0.00
CA THR A 221 7.23 4.87 -1.08
C THR A 221 6.97 6.37 -1.28
N GLU A 222 5.70 6.77 -1.46
CA GLU A 222 5.36 8.16 -1.74
C GLU A 222 5.70 9.11 -0.58
N ILE A 223 5.53 8.65 0.66
CA ILE A 223 5.81 9.49 1.83
C ILE A 223 7.31 9.55 2.09
N ALA A 224 8.06 8.46 1.92
CA ALA A 224 9.53 8.47 1.97
C ALA A 224 10.11 9.48 0.98
N ASP A 225 9.70 9.39 -0.30
CA ASP A 225 10.15 10.35 -1.33
C ASP A 225 9.81 11.80 -0.97
N ARG A 226 8.64 12.01 -0.39
CA ARG A 226 8.14 13.35 -0.03
C ARG A 226 8.83 13.94 1.18
N THR A 227 9.24 13.10 2.14
CA THR A 227 9.90 13.53 3.38
C THR A 227 11.43 13.48 3.29
N GLY A 228 11.99 13.01 2.18
CA GLY A 228 13.43 12.83 2.02
C GLY A 228 14.00 11.66 2.85
N ALA A 229 13.13 10.81 3.38
CA ALA A 229 13.49 9.62 4.14
C ALA A 229 13.87 8.44 3.22
N SER A 230 14.50 7.42 3.78
CA SER A 230 14.87 6.21 3.07
C SER A 230 13.88 5.08 3.31
N LEU A 231 13.42 4.43 2.25
CA LEU A 231 12.68 3.17 2.31
C LEU A 231 13.56 2.04 1.80
N LYS A 232 13.87 1.09 2.67
CA LYS A 232 14.62 -0.11 2.32
C LYS A 232 13.71 -1.33 2.28
N VAL A 233 13.90 -2.17 1.27
CA VAL A 233 13.06 -3.34 1.03
C VAL A 233 13.93 -4.60 1.10
N VAL A 234 13.58 -5.51 2.02
CA VAL A 234 14.36 -6.70 2.35
C VAL A 234 13.64 -8.00 1.96
N ASN A 235 14.39 -9.10 1.97
CA ASN A 235 13.87 -10.43 1.67
C ASN A 235 12.86 -10.89 2.74
N PRO A 236 11.63 -11.30 2.36
CA PRO A 236 10.59 -11.70 3.31
C PRO A 236 10.73 -13.14 3.82
N ALA A 237 11.70 -13.91 3.31
CA ALA A 237 11.79 -15.33 3.65
C ALA A 237 12.19 -15.54 5.11
N TYR A 238 11.34 -16.26 5.84
CA TYR A 238 11.53 -16.66 7.24
C TYR A 238 11.57 -15.53 8.28
N THR A 239 11.28 -14.28 7.95
CA THR A 239 11.25 -13.17 8.90
C THR A 239 10.31 -13.41 10.08
N SER A 240 9.17 -14.07 9.85
CA SER A 240 8.21 -14.45 10.90
C SER A 240 8.53 -15.75 11.64
N GLN A 241 9.60 -16.47 11.26
CA GLN A 241 9.96 -17.78 11.82
C GLN A 241 11.29 -17.79 12.56
N VAL A 242 12.14 -16.81 12.32
CA VAL A 242 13.42 -16.63 12.99
C VAL A 242 13.20 -15.97 14.35
N ASP A 243 13.87 -16.44 15.39
CA ASP A 243 13.96 -15.72 16.65
C ASP A 243 14.92 -14.53 16.49
N HIS A 244 14.43 -13.31 16.64
CA HIS A 244 15.20 -12.09 16.37
C HIS A 244 16.46 -11.95 17.25
N LEU A 245 16.46 -12.45 18.48
CA LEU A 245 17.64 -12.34 19.36
C LEU A 245 18.75 -13.30 18.97
N THR A 246 18.41 -14.50 18.53
CA THR A 246 19.41 -15.53 18.19
C THR A 246 19.75 -15.57 16.71
N GLY A 247 18.84 -15.08 15.85
CA GLY A 247 18.93 -15.20 14.40
C GLY A 247 18.75 -16.64 13.88
N THR A 248 18.12 -17.52 14.68
CA THR A 248 17.96 -18.97 14.42
C THR A 248 16.50 -19.38 14.22
N LEU A 249 16.30 -20.60 13.73
CA LEU A 249 14.97 -21.21 13.51
C LEU A 249 14.51 -22.07 14.70
N LEU A 250 14.99 -21.81 15.91
CA LEU A 250 14.66 -22.60 17.11
C LEU A 250 13.34 -22.20 17.76
N GLY A 251 12.79 -21.06 17.42
CA GLY A 251 11.49 -20.62 17.94
C GLY A 251 10.31 -21.11 17.09
N GLU A 252 9.10 -21.02 17.64
CA GLU A 252 7.85 -21.41 16.98
C GLU A 252 6.81 -20.30 17.02
N ARG A 253 6.24 -19.95 15.85
CA ARG A 253 5.10 -19.03 15.77
C ARG A 253 3.78 -19.78 15.93
N LYS A 254 2.97 -19.37 16.93
CA LYS A 254 1.59 -19.84 17.15
C LYS A 254 0.62 -18.67 17.16
N GLY A 255 0.01 -18.38 16.01
CA GLY A 255 -0.87 -17.21 15.85
C GLY A 255 -0.12 -15.90 16.07
N ASP A 256 -0.56 -15.12 17.06
CA ASP A 256 0.03 -13.81 17.41
C ASP A 256 1.18 -13.93 18.45
N ARG A 257 1.54 -15.16 18.84
CA ARG A 257 2.63 -15.44 19.77
C ARG A 257 3.80 -16.08 19.06
N PHE A 258 5.00 -15.69 19.46
CA PHE A 258 6.24 -16.35 19.09
C PHE A 258 6.87 -16.92 20.36
N ILE A 259 7.01 -18.25 20.40
CA ILE A 259 7.62 -18.98 21.51
C ILE A 259 9.09 -19.17 21.16
N ARG A 260 9.97 -18.62 21.97
CA ARG A 260 11.42 -18.70 21.81
C ARG A 260 11.94 -20.07 22.27
N TYR A 261 13.14 -20.42 21.90
CA TYR A 261 13.76 -21.67 22.35
C TYR A 261 13.96 -21.71 23.89
N THR A 262 14.05 -20.57 24.55
CA THR A 262 14.12 -20.43 26.02
C THR A 262 12.76 -20.67 26.70
N GLY A 263 11.67 -20.75 25.96
CA GLY A 263 10.32 -20.82 26.48
C GLY A 263 9.63 -19.45 26.64
N ASP A 264 10.37 -18.36 26.50
CA ASP A 264 9.81 -17.01 26.56
C ASP A 264 8.82 -16.78 25.42
N VAL A 265 7.76 -16.03 25.67
CA VAL A 265 6.72 -15.71 24.70
C VAL A 265 6.72 -14.22 24.41
N ILE A 266 6.87 -13.88 23.14
CA ILE A 266 6.79 -12.50 22.64
C ILE A 266 5.69 -12.36 21.59
N GLN A 267 5.34 -11.13 21.26
CA GLN A 267 4.39 -10.87 20.19
C GLN A 267 5.03 -11.20 18.83
N ALA A 268 4.30 -11.97 17.98
CA ALA A 268 4.87 -12.54 16.76
C ALA A 268 5.22 -11.49 15.70
N ASP A 269 4.41 -10.43 15.57
CA ASP A 269 4.64 -9.38 14.57
C ASP A 269 5.77 -8.43 15.04
N TYR A 270 5.95 -8.26 16.36
CA TYR A 270 7.14 -7.61 16.93
C TYR A 270 8.42 -8.37 16.55
N ASN A 271 8.42 -9.69 16.78
CA ASN A 271 9.55 -10.54 16.38
C ASN A 271 9.85 -10.43 14.88
N ALA A 272 8.81 -10.40 14.05
CA ALA A 272 8.95 -10.23 12.61
C ALA A 272 9.54 -8.87 12.24
N ALA A 273 9.04 -7.79 12.85
CA ALA A 273 9.54 -6.43 12.62
C ALA A 273 11.02 -6.27 13.00
N MET A 274 11.44 -6.88 14.12
CA MET A 274 12.85 -6.93 14.53
C MET A 274 13.71 -7.69 13.52
N ASN A 275 13.26 -8.85 13.04
CA ASN A 275 13.97 -9.60 12.00
C ASN A 275 14.05 -8.85 10.67
N ILE A 276 13.04 -8.05 10.32
CA ILE A 276 13.04 -7.20 9.13
C ILE A 276 14.11 -6.11 9.28
N LEU A 277 14.20 -5.46 10.44
CA LEU A 277 15.21 -4.46 10.72
C LEU A 277 16.63 -5.04 10.61
N GLU A 278 16.88 -6.19 11.24
CA GLU A 278 18.16 -6.90 11.20
C GLU A 278 18.54 -7.35 9.78
N ARG A 279 17.55 -7.71 8.96
CA ARG A 279 17.77 -8.16 7.57
C ARG A 279 18.39 -7.08 6.67
N ASP A 280 18.24 -5.80 7.01
CA ASP A 280 18.89 -4.69 6.28
C ASP A 280 20.41 -4.78 6.32
N ASN A 281 20.96 -5.34 7.40
CA ASN A 281 22.40 -5.48 7.61
C ASN A 281 22.92 -6.89 7.24
N ASP A 282 22.08 -7.80 6.78
CA ASP A 282 22.45 -9.18 6.48
C ASP A 282 23.19 -9.27 5.14
N LYS A 283 24.49 -9.56 5.18
CA LYS A 283 25.33 -9.66 3.98
C LYS A 283 25.12 -10.96 3.18
N GLU A 284 24.64 -12.04 3.81
CA GLU A 284 24.41 -13.33 3.16
C GLU A 284 23.01 -13.42 2.54
N ILE A 285 22.03 -12.75 3.14
CA ILE A 285 20.64 -12.78 2.68
C ILE A 285 20.27 -11.42 2.10
N THR A 286 20.46 -11.28 0.80
CA THR A 286 20.06 -10.08 0.05
C THR A 286 18.57 -10.14 -0.33
N ARG A 287 18.00 -9.02 -0.77
CA ARG A 287 16.62 -8.94 -1.25
C ARG A 287 16.26 -10.04 -2.26
N PHE A 288 17.19 -10.39 -3.13
CA PHE A 288 16.98 -11.32 -4.25
C PHE A 288 17.40 -12.76 -3.95
N THR A 289 17.88 -13.06 -2.75
CA THR A 289 18.30 -14.42 -2.38
C THR A 289 17.10 -15.37 -2.45
N PRO A 290 17.18 -16.50 -3.21
CA PRO A 290 16.07 -17.43 -3.35
C PRO A 290 15.66 -18.05 -2.00
N TYR A 291 14.36 -18.31 -1.83
CA TYR A 291 13.78 -18.86 -0.60
C TYR A 291 14.52 -20.11 -0.06
N GLN A 292 14.87 -21.05 -0.94
CA GLN A 292 15.58 -22.28 -0.55
C GLN A 292 17.01 -22.00 -0.08
N THR A 293 17.66 -21.00 -0.66
CA THR A 293 19.02 -20.56 -0.25
C THR A 293 18.94 -19.89 1.12
N VAL A 294 17.94 -19.04 1.36
CA VAL A 294 17.70 -18.44 2.69
C VAL A 294 17.51 -19.53 3.73
N LYS A 295 16.71 -20.57 3.43
CA LYS A 295 16.53 -21.73 4.33
C LYS A 295 17.85 -22.39 4.68
N LYS A 296 18.69 -22.67 3.71
CA LYS A 296 20.00 -23.31 3.92
C LYS A 296 20.91 -22.46 4.81
N ILE A 297 20.96 -21.15 4.58
CA ILE A 297 21.74 -20.22 5.40
C ILE A 297 21.26 -20.21 6.85
N LEU A 298 19.95 -20.11 7.06
CA LEU A 298 19.36 -20.09 8.39
C LEU A 298 19.53 -21.40 9.13
N LEU A 299 19.44 -22.55 8.48
CA LEU A 299 19.72 -23.85 9.06
C LEU A 299 21.20 -23.98 9.48
N LYS A 300 22.14 -23.50 8.66
CA LYS A 300 23.55 -23.47 9.00
C LYS A 300 23.82 -22.60 10.23
N ARG A 301 23.20 -21.39 10.30
CA ARG A 301 23.29 -20.51 11.46
C ARG A 301 22.71 -21.16 12.70
N THR A 302 21.61 -21.88 12.57
CA THR A 302 20.95 -22.60 13.66
C THR A 302 21.84 -23.72 14.20
N ALA A 303 22.44 -24.55 13.32
CA ALA A 303 23.35 -25.61 13.71
C ALA A 303 24.59 -25.06 14.46
N CYS A 304 25.19 -24.01 13.92
CA CYS A 304 26.33 -23.32 14.56
C CYS A 304 25.98 -22.75 15.95
N PHE A 305 24.77 -22.23 16.11
CA PHE A 305 24.31 -21.73 17.41
C PHE A 305 24.16 -22.86 18.43
N VAL A 306 23.53 -23.98 18.04
CA VAL A 306 23.35 -25.16 18.92
C VAL A 306 24.71 -25.74 19.34
N GLU A 307 25.66 -25.87 18.39
CA GLU A 307 27.02 -26.34 18.67
C GLU A 307 27.75 -25.46 19.70
N LYS A 308 27.71 -24.14 19.54
CA LYS A 308 28.29 -23.21 20.50
C LYS A 308 27.67 -23.31 21.88
N GLN A 309 26.36 -23.48 21.97
CA GLN A 309 25.66 -23.70 23.25
C GLN A 309 26.12 -24.98 23.93
N SER A 310 26.30 -26.07 23.17
CA SER A 310 26.78 -27.35 23.72
C SER A 310 28.22 -27.31 24.25
N LEU A 311 29.02 -26.38 23.71
CA LEU A 311 30.40 -26.12 24.14
C LEU A 311 30.50 -25.13 25.30
N GLY A 312 29.38 -24.65 25.86
CA GLY A 312 29.36 -23.69 26.96
C GLY A 312 29.83 -22.28 26.57
N VAL A 313 29.93 -22.00 25.28
CA VAL A 313 30.24 -20.67 24.77
C VAL A 313 29.00 -19.82 24.90
N GLU A 314 29.03 -18.82 25.78
CA GLU A 314 27.92 -17.83 25.83
C GLU A 314 27.76 -17.14 24.50
N CYS A 315 26.72 -17.50 23.77
CA CYS A 315 26.25 -16.75 22.64
C CYS A 315 25.46 -15.57 23.18
N HIS A 316 26.09 -14.42 23.39
CA HIS A 316 25.36 -13.22 23.73
C HIS A 316 24.28 -12.97 22.66
N PRO A 317 23.01 -12.76 23.06
CA PRO A 317 22.01 -12.27 22.15
C PRO A 317 22.56 -10.98 21.51
N LYS A 318 22.31 -10.79 20.24
CA LYS A 318 22.69 -9.54 19.58
C LYS A 318 22.14 -8.39 20.42
N GLN A 319 23.05 -7.63 21.02
CA GLN A 319 22.66 -6.36 21.64
C GLN A 319 22.15 -5.47 20.51
N THR A 320 20.86 -5.42 20.37
CA THR A 320 20.22 -4.30 19.68
C THR A 320 20.27 -3.16 20.68
N ASP A 321 21.23 -2.26 20.52
CA ASP A 321 21.19 -0.94 21.15
C ASP A 321 19.96 -0.21 20.55
N ILE A 322 18.80 -0.54 21.07
CA ILE A 322 17.59 0.20 20.80
C ILE A 322 17.65 1.37 21.77
N LEU A 323 18.12 2.50 21.26
CA LEU A 323 17.86 3.79 21.86
C LEU A 323 16.34 3.99 21.87
N TYR A 324 15.71 3.59 22.98
CA TYR A 324 14.36 4.04 23.30
C TYR A 324 14.48 5.52 23.67
N ALA A 325 13.97 6.39 22.78
CA ALA A 325 13.70 7.79 23.09
C ALA A 325 12.23 7.96 23.44
#